data_9f8cab7c2a2e3e8c2e42db58bfcf8074
#
_entry.id   9f8cab7c2a2e3e8c2e42db58bfcf8074
#
_cell.length_a   1.000
_cell.length_b   1.000
_cell.length_c   1.000
_cell.angle_alpha   90.00
_cell.angle_beta   90.00
_cell.angle_gamma   90.00
#
_symmetry.space_group_name_H-M   'P 1'
#
loop_
_entity.id
_entity.type
_entity.pdbx_description
1 polymer ?
#
loop_
_entity_poly.entity_id
_entity_poly.type
_entity_poly.pdbx_seq_one_letter_code
_entity_poly.pdbx_strand_id
1 'polypeptide(L)'
;MESASATEVQPDWYRSAFSAETTVDRPWADRTEAEIDRVLAMMRPEPGARVLDLACGTGRHSIELAQRGFSVLGVDIASDLLEIASGDAERLSVDNVDFQEADLREMALEPEFDLVLNLNDGAVGYFETEEENRRTFEVIAAALRPGGGNLMQLPNVLYAEAHLPQKTYIEGEGMVELIDHRWDGRSRYLEGSTTPIVFGGEVEKPEPIPFRQRLYSVDELGELYESVGMNLANVFRGNGKPRPPKDSQFEVFVEGRKT
;
A
#
# COMPACT_ATOMS: atom_id res chain seq x y z
N MET A 1 25.21 26.96 3.22
CA MET A 1 23.89 26.33 3.47
C MET A 1 24.22 24.89 3.80
N GLU A 2 24.20 24.55 5.10
CA GLU A 2 24.42 23.19 5.55
C GLU A 2 23.32 22.31 4.99
N SER A 3 23.71 21.21 4.35
CA SER A 3 22.79 20.15 3.97
C SER A 3 22.16 19.62 5.26
N ALA A 4 20.86 19.81 5.40
CA ALA A 4 20.13 19.10 6.46
C ALA A 4 20.54 17.63 6.37
N SER A 5 21.12 17.12 7.46
CA SER A 5 21.47 15.72 7.61
C SER A 5 20.22 14.91 7.26
N ALA A 6 20.33 14.02 6.28
CA ALA A 6 19.26 13.06 6.01
C ALA A 6 19.00 12.32 7.32
N THR A 7 17.78 12.41 7.83
CA THR A 7 17.39 11.64 9.01
C THR A 7 17.56 10.17 8.64
N GLU A 8 18.42 9.46 9.35
CA GLU A 8 18.68 8.05 9.10
C GLU A 8 17.39 7.27 9.33
N VAL A 9 16.94 6.56 8.29
CA VAL A 9 15.73 5.74 8.40
C VAL A 9 16.08 4.50 9.20
N GLN A 10 15.40 4.30 10.33
CA GLN A 10 15.65 3.15 11.21
C GLN A 10 15.01 1.88 10.62
N PRO A 11 15.56 0.70 10.94
CA PRO A 11 14.87 -0.56 10.68
C PRO A 11 13.44 -0.53 11.26
N ASP A 12 12.49 -1.17 10.59
CA ASP A 12 11.08 -1.20 11.01
C ASP A 12 10.42 0.19 11.15
N TRP A 13 10.94 1.20 10.43
CA TRP A 13 10.44 2.59 10.41
C TRP A 13 8.92 2.69 10.21
N TYR A 14 8.34 1.76 9.45
CA TYR A 14 6.91 1.73 9.14
C TYR A 14 6.04 1.54 10.38
N ARG A 15 6.56 0.92 11.46
CA ARG A 15 5.82 0.78 12.73
C ARG A 15 5.54 2.13 13.41
N SER A 16 6.45 3.08 13.27
CA SER A 16 6.27 4.44 13.81
C SER A 16 5.66 5.40 12.79
N ALA A 17 5.84 5.14 11.51
CA ALA A 17 5.29 5.98 10.45
C ALA A 17 3.78 5.77 10.24
N PHE A 18 3.30 4.55 10.49
CA PHE A 18 1.88 4.18 10.35
C PHE A 18 1.28 3.82 11.71
N SER A 19 0.71 4.82 12.38
CA SER A 19 0.00 4.72 13.64
C SER A 19 -1.26 5.57 13.59
N ALA A 20 -2.15 5.44 14.57
CA ALA A 20 -3.34 6.28 14.67
C ALA A 20 -3.00 7.77 14.66
N GLU A 21 -1.93 8.17 15.35
CA GLU A 21 -1.48 9.57 15.42
C GLU A 21 -1.04 10.12 14.06
N THR A 22 -0.39 9.29 13.22
CA THR A 22 0.21 9.72 11.97
C THR A 22 -0.67 9.48 10.74
N THR A 23 -1.67 8.60 10.81
CA THR A 23 -2.42 8.10 9.65
C THR A 23 -3.86 8.60 9.59
N VAL A 24 -4.49 8.89 10.74
CA VAL A 24 -5.88 9.38 10.79
C VAL A 24 -5.97 10.78 10.18
N ASP A 25 -7.10 11.06 9.52
CA ASP A 25 -7.42 12.34 8.87
C ASP A 25 -6.49 12.75 7.71
N ARG A 26 -5.83 11.78 7.06
CA ARG A 26 -4.99 12.07 5.89
C ARG A 26 -5.81 12.45 4.65
N PRO A 27 -5.24 13.31 3.77
CA PRO A 27 -5.95 13.87 2.61
C PRO A 27 -6.47 12.85 1.59
N TRP A 28 -5.96 11.63 1.61
CA TRP A 28 -6.36 10.58 0.66
C TRP A 28 -7.59 9.77 1.10
N ALA A 29 -8.05 9.88 2.36
CA ALA A 29 -9.16 9.08 2.90
C ALA A 29 -10.46 9.26 2.10
N ASP A 30 -10.72 10.46 1.58
CA ASP A 30 -11.94 10.80 0.82
C ASP A 30 -12.02 10.16 -0.59
N ARG A 31 -10.99 9.42 -1.01
CA ARG A 31 -10.93 8.82 -2.35
C ARG A 31 -11.31 7.34 -2.39
N THR A 32 -11.66 6.75 -1.26
CA THR A 32 -11.86 5.31 -1.08
C THR A 32 -12.82 4.70 -2.10
N GLU A 33 -14.01 5.28 -2.27
CA GLU A 33 -15.03 4.79 -3.22
C GLU A 33 -14.47 4.71 -4.66
N ALA A 34 -13.84 5.79 -5.13
CA ALA A 34 -13.27 5.86 -6.47
C ALA A 34 -12.05 4.92 -6.65
N GLU A 35 -11.30 4.65 -5.59
CA GLU A 35 -10.19 3.70 -5.59
C GLU A 35 -10.72 2.27 -5.72
N ILE A 36 -11.74 1.90 -4.96
CA ILE A 36 -12.37 0.58 -5.07
C ILE A 36 -13.08 0.40 -6.41
N ASP A 37 -13.73 1.43 -6.96
CA ASP A 37 -14.26 1.36 -8.33
C ASP A 37 -13.19 0.98 -9.35
N ARG A 38 -12.00 1.55 -9.24
CA ARG A 38 -10.86 1.20 -10.09
C ARG A 38 -10.37 -0.23 -9.87
N VAL A 39 -10.25 -0.67 -8.61
CA VAL A 39 -9.88 -2.05 -8.25
C VAL A 39 -10.86 -3.04 -8.90
N LEU A 40 -12.16 -2.83 -8.72
CA LEU A 40 -13.19 -3.71 -9.27
C LEU A 40 -13.22 -3.69 -10.81
N ALA A 41 -12.95 -2.55 -11.43
CA ALA A 41 -12.86 -2.45 -12.89
C ALA A 41 -11.63 -3.20 -13.46
N MET A 42 -10.50 -3.22 -12.73
CA MET A 42 -9.29 -3.95 -13.10
C MET A 42 -9.42 -5.45 -12.86
N MET A 43 -9.80 -5.85 -11.65
CA MET A 43 -9.74 -7.25 -11.21
C MET A 43 -10.99 -8.06 -11.54
N ARG A 44 -12.16 -7.42 -11.60
CA ARG A 44 -13.47 -8.04 -11.89
C ARG A 44 -13.74 -9.30 -11.06
N PRO A 45 -13.62 -9.23 -9.73
CA PRO A 45 -13.90 -10.38 -8.88
C PRO A 45 -15.37 -10.79 -9.01
N GLU A 46 -15.66 -12.09 -8.83
CA GLU A 46 -17.03 -12.58 -8.78
C GLU A 46 -17.78 -11.99 -7.57
N PRO A 47 -19.10 -11.76 -7.67
CA PRO A 47 -19.89 -11.29 -6.54
C PRO A 47 -19.73 -12.21 -5.32
N GLY A 48 -19.46 -11.63 -4.16
CA GLY A 48 -19.23 -12.38 -2.92
C GLY A 48 -17.85 -13.02 -2.81
N ALA A 49 -16.92 -12.68 -3.71
CA ALA A 49 -15.53 -13.15 -3.63
C ALA A 49 -14.90 -12.83 -2.27
N ARG A 50 -13.99 -13.71 -1.86
CA ARG A 50 -13.23 -13.54 -0.62
C ARG A 50 -11.95 -12.75 -0.88
N VAL A 51 -11.80 -11.62 -0.19
CA VAL A 51 -10.72 -10.65 -0.40
C VAL A 51 -9.83 -10.58 0.85
N LEU A 52 -8.51 -10.60 0.63
CA LEU A 52 -7.51 -10.29 1.64
C LEU A 52 -6.92 -8.91 1.32
N ASP A 53 -6.99 -7.99 2.28
CA ASP A 53 -6.41 -6.64 2.19
C ASP A 53 -5.18 -6.57 3.10
N LEU A 54 -3.99 -6.64 2.50
CA LEU A 54 -2.71 -6.67 3.21
C LEU A 54 -2.18 -5.26 3.45
N ALA A 55 -1.76 -4.98 4.68
CA ALA A 55 -1.41 -3.66 5.19
C ALA A 55 -2.61 -2.69 5.04
N CYS A 56 -3.75 -3.10 5.60
CA CYS A 56 -5.04 -2.43 5.40
C CYS A 56 -5.18 -1.10 6.16
N GLY A 57 -4.28 -0.80 7.11
CA GLY A 57 -4.32 0.40 7.92
C GLY A 57 -5.65 0.56 8.68
N THR A 58 -6.31 1.71 8.51
CA THR A 58 -7.63 2.00 9.10
C THR A 58 -8.80 1.24 8.44
N GLY A 59 -8.52 0.26 7.58
CA GLY A 59 -9.52 -0.61 6.98
C GLY A 59 -10.47 0.04 5.99
N ARG A 60 -10.20 1.27 5.51
CA ARG A 60 -11.11 2.01 4.63
C ARG A 60 -11.48 1.25 3.35
N HIS A 61 -10.50 0.59 2.70
CA HIS A 61 -10.74 -0.23 1.50
C HIS A 61 -11.47 -1.52 1.85
N SER A 62 -11.08 -2.17 2.95
CA SER A 62 -11.72 -3.39 3.45
C SER A 62 -13.20 -3.17 3.74
N ILE A 63 -13.55 -2.08 4.45
CA ILE A 63 -14.94 -1.71 4.79
C ILE A 63 -15.74 -1.40 3.52
N GLU A 64 -15.19 -0.61 2.60
CA GLU A 64 -15.87 -0.27 1.33
C GLU A 64 -16.13 -1.52 0.48
N LEU A 65 -15.18 -2.45 0.39
CA LEU A 65 -15.37 -3.73 -0.30
C LEU A 65 -16.47 -4.57 0.37
N ALA A 66 -16.48 -4.63 1.69
CA ALA A 66 -17.51 -5.35 2.44
C ALA A 66 -18.90 -4.75 2.24
N GLN A 67 -19.04 -3.42 2.21
CA GLN A 67 -20.30 -2.75 1.88
C GLN A 67 -20.80 -3.09 0.46
N ARG A 68 -19.88 -3.42 -0.46
CA ARG A 68 -20.20 -3.89 -1.82
C ARG A 68 -20.49 -5.38 -1.90
N GLY A 69 -20.50 -6.10 -0.76
CA GLY A 69 -20.92 -7.50 -0.65
C GLY A 69 -19.78 -8.51 -0.79
N PHE A 70 -18.51 -8.10 -0.71
CA PHE A 70 -17.36 -9.00 -0.62
C PHE A 70 -17.16 -9.47 0.84
N SER A 71 -16.58 -10.66 1.04
CA SER A 71 -16.12 -11.11 2.35
C SER A 71 -14.65 -10.74 2.52
N VAL A 72 -14.33 -9.91 3.50
CA VAL A 72 -13.01 -9.28 3.58
C VAL A 72 -12.29 -9.65 4.88
N LEU A 73 -11.00 -9.98 4.76
CA LEU A 73 -10.05 -9.99 5.87
C LEU A 73 -9.04 -8.86 5.64
N GLY A 74 -9.04 -7.87 6.53
CA GLY A 74 -8.01 -6.83 6.60
C GLY A 74 -6.90 -7.26 7.55
N VAL A 75 -5.65 -7.11 7.13
CA VAL A 75 -4.48 -7.44 7.96
C VAL A 75 -3.53 -6.26 8.02
N ASP A 76 -3.12 -5.89 9.22
CA ASP A 76 -2.10 -4.87 9.44
C ASP A 76 -1.23 -5.21 10.66
N ILE A 77 -0.07 -4.59 10.76
CA ILE A 77 0.84 -4.74 11.90
C ILE A 77 0.54 -3.74 13.02
N ALA A 78 -0.19 -2.66 12.72
CA ALA A 78 -0.51 -1.57 13.62
C ALA A 78 -1.88 -1.83 14.30
N SER A 79 -1.83 -2.33 15.55
CA SER A 79 -3.05 -2.65 16.30
C SER A 79 -3.96 -1.44 16.55
N ASP A 80 -3.39 -0.25 16.74
CA ASP A 80 -4.14 1.00 16.93
C ASP A 80 -4.93 1.41 15.68
N LEU A 81 -4.41 1.14 14.47
CA LEU A 81 -5.14 1.34 13.23
C LEU A 81 -6.28 0.33 13.07
N LEU A 82 -6.06 -0.93 13.47
CA LEU A 82 -7.08 -1.98 13.43
C LEU A 82 -8.20 -1.75 14.46
N GLU A 83 -7.92 -1.12 15.60
CA GLU A 83 -8.94 -0.67 16.53
C GLU A 83 -9.87 0.36 15.88
N ILE A 84 -9.32 1.32 15.13
CA ILE A 84 -10.10 2.28 14.34
C ILE A 84 -10.92 1.57 13.26
N ALA A 85 -10.30 0.65 12.51
CA ALA A 85 -10.97 -0.11 11.45
C ALA A 85 -12.16 -0.89 11.99
N SER A 86 -11.99 -1.58 13.12
CA SER A 86 -13.05 -2.36 13.78
C SER A 86 -14.17 -1.45 14.28
N GLY A 87 -13.83 -0.32 14.91
CA GLY A 87 -14.81 0.66 15.38
C GLY A 87 -15.61 1.29 14.23
N ASP A 88 -14.98 1.57 13.10
CA ASP A 88 -15.66 2.09 11.91
C ASP A 88 -16.58 1.05 11.27
N ALA A 89 -16.17 -0.21 11.17
CA ALA A 89 -17.02 -1.30 10.68
C ALA A 89 -18.27 -1.48 11.56
N GLU A 90 -18.10 -1.48 12.88
CA GLU A 90 -19.22 -1.54 13.83
C GLU A 90 -20.16 -0.33 13.67
N ARG A 91 -19.63 0.87 13.64
CA ARG A 91 -20.41 2.13 13.48
C ARG A 91 -21.21 2.14 12.18
N LEU A 92 -20.66 1.55 11.10
CA LEU A 92 -21.31 1.45 9.80
C LEU A 92 -22.20 0.20 9.65
N SER A 93 -22.23 -0.68 10.66
CA SER A 93 -22.96 -1.96 10.66
C SER A 93 -22.56 -2.86 9.49
N VAL A 94 -21.23 -3.02 9.28
CA VAL A 94 -20.66 -3.87 8.24
C VAL A 94 -20.15 -5.16 8.90
N ASP A 95 -20.82 -6.30 8.61
CA ASP A 95 -20.62 -7.58 9.32
C ASP A 95 -19.72 -8.56 8.56
N ASN A 96 -19.41 -8.30 7.30
CA ASN A 96 -18.65 -9.20 6.41
C ASN A 96 -17.19 -8.75 6.23
N VAL A 97 -16.64 -8.09 7.22
CA VAL A 97 -15.25 -7.71 7.33
C VAL A 97 -14.70 -8.13 8.70
N ASP A 98 -13.54 -8.76 8.69
CA ASP A 98 -12.76 -9.07 9.87
C ASP A 98 -11.39 -8.38 9.78
N PHE A 99 -10.79 -8.05 10.95
CA PHE A 99 -9.47 -7.45 11.03
C PHE A 99 -8.54 -8.31 11.90
N GLN A 100 -7.29 -8.46 11.47
CA GLN A 100 -6.30 -9.27 12.16
C GLN A 100 -4.96 -8.54 12.24
N GLU A 101 -4.40 -8.43 13.46
CA GLU A 101 -3.03 -7.99 13.65
C GLU A 101 -2.06 -9.09 13.26
N ALA A 102 -1.15 -8.82 12.30
CA ALA A 102 -0.09 -9.73 11.94
C ALA A 102 1.06 -9.02 11.22
N ASP A 103 2.27 -9.52 11.43
CA ASP A 103 3.43 -9.17 10.60
C ASP A 103 3.42 -10.02 9.32
N LEU A 104 3.44 -9.40 8.15
CA LEU A 104 3.43 -10.09 6.86
C LEU A 104 4.56 -11.12 6.73
N ARG A 105 5.70 -10.89 7.40
CA ARG A 105 6.84 -11.80 7.37
C ARG A 105 6.58 -13.12 8.10
N GLU A 106 5.65 -13.12 9.06
CA GLU A 106 5.36 -14.26 9.93
C GLU A 106 4.05 -14.97 9.55
N MET A 107 3.29 -14.43 8.60
CA MET A 107 2.01 -15.01 8.22
C MET A 107 2.16 -16.37 7.53
N ALA A 108 1.28 -17.29 7.92
CA ALA A 108 1.06 -18.54 7.23
C ALA A 108 -0.44 -18.64 6.88
N LEU A 109 -0.74 -18.65 5.59
CA LEU A 109 -2.12 -18.66 5.09
C LEU A 109 -2.38 -19.91 4.25
N GLU A 110 -3.62 -20.38 4.31
CA GLU A 110 -4.14 -21.42 3.42
C GLU A 110 -4.79 -20.76 2.18
N PRO A 111 -4.85 -21.45 1.05
CA PRO A 111 -5.37 -20.91 -0.19
C PRO A 111 -6.89 -20.77 -0.16
N GLU A 112 -7.39 -19.64 0.31
CA GLU A 112 -8.82 -19.40 0.50
C GLU A 112 -9.34 -18.09 -0.10
N PHE A 113 -8.46 -17.22 -0.61
CA PHE A 113 -8.84 -15.92 -1.16
C PHE A 113 -8.89 -15.95 -2.69
N ASP A 114 -9.88 -15.24 -3.24
CA ASP A 114 -10.05 -15.04 -4.68
C ASP A 114 -9.25 -13.82 -5.15
N LEU A 115 -9.07 -12.85 -4.25
CA LEU A 115 -8.35 -11.61 -4.49
C LEU A 115 -7.51 -11.22 -3.28
N VAL A 116 -6.25 -10.84 -3.51
CA VAL A 116 -5.38 -10.22 -2.53
C VAL A 116 -5.04 -8.81 -2.98
N LEU A 117 -5.17 -7.84 -2.11
CA LEU A 117 -4.87 -6.43 -2.36
C LEU A 117 -3.67 -5.96 -1.55
N ASN A 118 -2.80 -5.17 -2.19
CA ASN A 118 -1.75 -4.37 -1.59
C ASN A 118 -1.88 -2.96 -2.16
N LEU A 119 -2.74 -2.15 -1.57
CA LEU A 119 -3.02 -0.79 -2.03
C LEU A 119 -2.22 0.25 -1.24
N ASN A 120 -1.98 1.40 -1.85
CA ASN A 120 -1.17 2.47 -1.27
C ASN A 120 0.18 1.95 -0.74
N ASP A 121 0.96 1.34 -1.64
CA ASP A 121 2.24 0.67 -1.41
C ASP A 121 2.15 -0.70 -0.72
N GLY A 122 1.15 -0.97 0.13
CA GLY A 122 0.83 -2.28 0.73
C GLY A 122 2.02 -3.01 1.37
N ALA A 123 2.94 -2.26 2.00
CA ALA A 123 4.18 -2.74 2.61
C ALA A 123 5.17 -3.43 1.63
N VAL A 124 4.99 -3.30 0.32
CA VAL A 124 5.91 -3.89 -0.66
C VAL A 124 7.18 -3.05 -0.75
N GLY A 125 8.33 -3.68 -0.48
CA GLY A 125 9.64 -3.00 -0.51
C GLY A 125 9.99 -2.27 0.79
N TYR A 126 9.27 -2.47 1.88
CA TYR A 126 9.52 -1.80 3.16
C TYR A 126 10.59 -2.46 4.01
N PHE A 127 10.86 -3.73 3.77
CA PHE A 127 11.77 -4.51 4.60
C PHE A 127 13.23 -4.32 4.20
N GLU A 128 14.15 -4.60 5.15
CA GLU A 128 15.58 -4.33 5.00
C GLU A 128 16.26 -5.23 3.97
N THR A 129 15.76 -6.44 3.77
CA THR A 129 16.38 -7.43 2.88
C THR A 129 15.47 -7.83 1.74
N GLU A 130 16.05 -8.22 0.60
CA GLU A 130 15.29 -8.76 -0.54
C GLU A 130 14.57 -10.08 -0.16
N GLU A 131 15.10 -10.86 0.78
CA GLU A 131 14.47 -12.08 1.27
C GLU A 131 13.19 -11.76 2.05
N GLU A 132 13.22 -10.77 2.94
CA GLU A 132 12.02 -10.32 3.66
C GLU A 132 10.99 -9.70 2.72
N ASN A 133 11.42 -8.89 1.75
CA ASN A 133 10.51 -8.32 0.75
C ASN A 133 9.88 -9.42 -0.11
N ARG A 134 10.63 -10.45 -0.48
CA ARG A 134 10.11 -11.61 -1.20
C ARG A 134 9.05 -12.36 -0.38
N ARG A 135 9.13 -12.34 0.95
CA ARG A 135 8.15 -12.97 1.84
C ARG A 135 6.73 -12.43 1.61
N THR A 136 6.56 -11.14 1.27
CA THR A 136 5.25 -10.59 0.89
C THR A 136 4.64 -11.34 -0.29
N PHE A 137 5.44 -11.65 -1.32
CA PHE A 137 4.96 -12.41 -2.49
C PHE A 137 4.63 -13.87 -2.15
N GLU A 138 5.39 -14.49 -1.23
CA GLU A 138 5.09 -15.85 -0.75
C GLU A 138 3.74 -15.90 0.00
N VAL A 139 3.47 -14.91 0.86
CA VAL A 139 2.19 -14.79 1.59
C VAL A 139 1.03 -14.60 0.61
N ILE A 140 1.18 -13.72 -0.38
CA ILE A 140 0.18 -13.51 -1.43
C ILE A 140 -0.11 -14.81 -2.18
N ALA A 141 0.95 -15.50 -2.62
CA ALA A 141 0.81 -16.76 -3.35
C ALA A 141 0.16 -17.84 -2.49
N ALA A 142 0.50 -17.95 -1.20
CA ALA A 142 -0.08 -18.92 -0.27
C ALA A 142 -1.58 -18.65 -0.04
N ALA A 143 -1.96 -17.38 0.13
CA ALA A 143 -3.33 -16.96 0.40
C ALA A 143 -4.29 -17.21 -0.77
N LEU A 144 -3.82 -17.09 -2.00
CA LEU A 144 -4.66 -17.16 -3.20
C LEU A 144 -5.05 -18.62 -3.53
N ARG A 145 -6.30 -18.79 -3.93
CA ARG A 145 -6.77 -20.02 -4.62
C ARG A 145 -6.13 -20.13 -6.01
N PRO A 146 -6.05 -21.34 -6.61
CA PRO A 146 -5.71 -21.47 -8.02
C PRO A 146 -6.59 -20.57 -8.90
N GLY A 147 -5.99 -19.78 -9.78
CA GLY A 147 -6.69 -18.78 -10.62
C GLY A 147 -7.01 -17.47 -9.91
N GLY A 148 -6.80 -17.35 -8.60
CA GLY A 148 -6.96 -16.12 -7.84
C GLY A 148 -5.98 -15.03 -8.28
N GLY A 149 -6.30 -13.77 -7.97
CA GLY A 149 -5.53 -12.61 -8.40
C GLY A 149 -5.00 -11.77 -7.25
N ASN A 150 -3.85 -11.14 -7.48
CA ASN A 150 -3.32 -10.08 -6.63
C ASN A 150 -3.30 -8.76 -7.40
N LEU A 151 -3.61 -7.65 -6.73
CA LEU A 151 -3.44 -6.31 -7.25
C LEU A 151 -2.59 -5.49 -6.29
N MET A 152 -1.45 -5.01 -6.76
CA MET A 152 -0.58 -4.08 -6.06
C MET A 152 -0.68 -2.68 -6.66
N GLN A 153 -0.69 -1.65 -5.81
CA GLN A 153 -0.50 -0.25 -6.20
C GLN A 153 0.86 0.19 -5.66
N LEU A 154 1.80 0.49 -6.55
CA LEU A 154 3.20 0.71 -6.21
C LEU A 154 3.74 2.01 -6.82
N PRO A 155 4.76 2.65 -6.20
CA PRO A 155 5.49 3.71 -6.84
C PRO A 155 6.21 3.22 -8.10
N ASN A 156 6.23 4.06 -9.11
CA ASN A 156 6.78 3.74 -10.43
C ASN A 156 8.26 4.11 -10.54
N VAL A 157 9.11 3.11 -10.72
CA VAL A 157 10.55 3.30 -10.92
C VAL A 157 10.85 4.30 -12.04
N LEU A 158 10.14 4.24 -13.17
CA LEU A 158 10.37 5.16 -14.30
C LEU A 158 10.10 6.62 -13.93
N TYR A 159 9.09 6.85 -13.05
CA TYR A 159 8.86 8.19 -12.54
C TYR A 159 9.98 8.63 -11.61
N ALA A 160 10.41 7.75 -10.70
CA ALA A 160 11.49 8.04 -9.77
C ALA A 160 12.79 8.40 -10.51
N GLU A 161 13.16 7.63 -11.54
CA GLU A 161 14.33 7.88 -12.37
C GLU A 161 14.28 9.22 -13.13
N ALA A 162 13.09 9.61 -13.61
CA ALA A 162 12.93 10.78 -14.46
C ALA A 162 12.71 12.09 -13.67
N HIS A 163 12.14 12.03 -12.47
CA HIS A 163 11.63 13.22 -11.78
C HIS A 163 12.20 13.48 -10.38
N LEU A 164 12.82 12.48 -9.74
CA LEU A 164 13.33 12.68 -8.39
C LEU A 164 14.80 13.18 -8.40
N PRO A 165 15.22 14.02 -7.44
CA PRO A 165 14.51 14.39 -6.21
C PRO A 165 13.42 15.45 -6.43
N GLN A 166 12.34 15.37 -5.64
CA GLN A 166 11.24 16.31 -5.71
C GLN A 166 10.68 16.60 -4.32
N LYS A 167 10.29 17.86 -4.09
CA LYS A 167 9.47 18.28 -2.95
C LYS A 167 8.10 18.70 -3.46
N THR A 168 7.07 18.15 -2.81
CA THR A 168 5.68 18.40 -3.17
C THR A 168 4.82 18.48 -1.92
N TYR A 169 3.52 18.67 -2.09
CA TYR A 169 2.57 18.65 -0.99
C TYR A 169 1.23 18.09 -1.45
N ILE A 170 0.46 17.57 -0.49
CA ILE A 170 -0.92 17.17 -0.67
C ILE A 170 -1.78 17.99 0.28
N GLU A 171 -2.83 18.62 -0.26
CA GLU A 171 -3.81 19.36 0.53
C GLU A 171 -4.98 18.45 0.92
N GLY A 172 -5.40 18.54 2.18
CA GLY A 172 -6.61 17.92 2.74
C GLY A 172 -7.40 18.91 3.56
N GLU A 173 -8.53 18.48 4.09
CA GLU A 173 -9.36 19.33 4.95
C GLU A 173 -8.62 19.59 6.27
N GLY A 174 -8.31 20.86 6.54
CA GLY A 174 -7.62 21.27 7.76
C GLY A 174 -6.12 20.91 7.84
N MET A 175 -5.52 20.35 6.80
CA MET A 175 -4.09 19.99 6.81
C MET A 175 -3.41 20.07 5.45
N VAL A 176 -2.08 20.16 5.50
CA VAL A 176 -1.19 19.95 4.34
C VAL A 176 -0.13 18.95 4.72
N GLU A 177 0.13 17.98 3.87
CA GLU A 177 1.24 17.05 4.00
C GLU A 177 2.37 17.45 3.06
N LEU A 178 3.53 17.84 3.61
CA LEU A 178 4.74 18.11 2.84
C LEU A 178 5.47 16.79 2.59
N ILE A 179 5.93 16.59 1.37
CA ILE A 179 6.58 15.35 0.94
C ILE A 179 7.93 15.68 0.31
N ASP A 180 9.00 15.07 0.81
CA ASP A 180 10.35 15.11 0.24
C ASP A 180 10.70 13.72 -0.28
N HIS A 181 10.73 13.55 -1.60
CA HIS A 181 11.11 12.30 -2.25
C HIS A 181 12.52 12.39 -2.83
N ARG A 182 13.32 11.35 -2.61
CA ARG A 182 14.66 11.14 -3.17
C ARG A 182 14.76 9.74 -3.75
N TRP A 183 15.50 9.59 -4.81
CA TRP A 183 15.75 8.33 -5.48
C TRP A 183 17.25 8.01 -5.52
N ASP A 184 17.64 6.85 -5.02
CA ASP A 184 18.96 6.30 -5.26
C ASP A 184 18.87 5.14 -6.28
N GLY A 185 19.22 5.44 -7.52
CA GLY A 185 19.18 4.46 -8.60
C GLY A 185 20.19 3.32 -8.47
N ARG A 186 21.17 3.40 -7.56
CA ARG A 186 22.11 2.30 -7.31
C ARG A 186 21.54 1.26 -6.37
N SER A 187 21.01 1.72 -5.24
CA SER A 187 20.38 0.86 -4.24
C SER A 187 18.92 0.55 -4.59
N ARG A 188 18.32 1.33 -5.51
CA ARG A 188 16.91 1.27 -5.93
C ARG A 188 15.93 1.54 -4.79
N TYR A 189 16.30 2.42 -3.90
CA TYR A 189 15.43 2.89 -2.83
C TYR A 189 14.86 4.27 -3.12
N LEU A 190 13.56 4.40 -2.92
CA LEU A 190 12.87 5.66 -2.70
C LEU A 190 12.99 5.99 -1.22
N GLU A 191 13.59 7.13 -0.92
CA GLU A 191 13.77 7.62 0.45
C GLU A 191 13.18 9.01 0.57
N GLY A 192 12.77 9.38 1.78
CA GLY A 192 12.27 10.73 1.99
C GLY A 192 11.66 10.93 3.35
N SER A 193 10.79 11.90 3.42
CA SER A 193 9.97 12.15 4.60
C SER A 193 8.63 12.76 4.22
N THR A 194 7.62 12.48 5.04
CA THR A 194 6.36 13.20 5.05
C THR A 194 6.29 14.07 6.30
N THR A 195 5.68 15.23 6.21
CA THR A 195 5.52 16.16 7.33
C THR A 195 4.10 16.70 7.33
N PRO A 196 3.22 16.19 8.21
CA PRO A 196 1.85 16.69 8.32
C PRO A 196 1.85 18.05 9.02
N ILE A 197 1.12 19.02 8.45
CA ILE A 197 0.88 20.35 9.03
C ILE A 197 -0.62 20.50 9.19
N VAL A 198 -1.10 20.46 10.42
CA VAL A 198 -2.53 20.62 10.77
C VAL A 198 -2.81 22.08 11.06
N PHE A 199 -3.86 22.65 10.47
CA PHE A 199 -4.26 24.05 10.68
C PHE A 199 -5.23 24.17 11.88
N GLY A 200 -5.04 25.23 12.67
CA GLY A 200 -5.95 25.58 13.77
C GLY A 200 -5.62 24.96 15.14
N GLY A 201 -4.56 24.16 15.23
CA GLY A 201 -3.98 23.71 16.52
C GLY A 201 -2.88 24.65 17.03
N GLU A 202 -2.38 24.41 18.27
CA GLU A 202 -1.10 24.97 18.66
C GLU A 202 -0.03 24.41 17.71
N VAL A 203 0.74 25.31 17.09
CA VAL A 203 1.77 24.92 16.10
C VAL A 203 2.94 24.31 16.86
N GLU A 204 2.83 23.06 17.23
CA GLU A 204 4.02 22.26 17.45
C GLU A 204 4.73 22.12 16.11
N LYS A 205 6.05 22.24 16.15
CA LYS A 205 6.87 22.10 14.95
C LYS A 205 6.75 20.66 14.47
N PRO A 206 6.04 20.36 13.38
CA PRO A 206 5.81 18.97 12.99
C PRO A 206 7.15 18.33 12.64
N GLU A 207 7.42 17.18 13.24
CA GLU A 207 8.63 16.41 12.92
C GLU A 207 8.43 15.64 11.62
N PRO A 208 9.44 15.66 10.71
CA PRO A 208 9.39 14.83 9.52
C PRO A 208 9.37 13.34 9.86
N ILE A 209 8.44 12.61 9.29
CA ILE A 209 8.34 11.16 9.39
C ILE A 209 9.14 10.56 8.24
N PRO A 210 10.31 9.95 8.49
CA PRO A 210 11.15 9.40 7.45
C PRO A 210 10.56 8.09 6.92
N PHE A 211 10.80 7.81 5.65
CA PHE A 211 10.45 6.54 5.03
C PHE A 211 11.53 6.07 4.06
N ARG A 212 11.53 4.76 3.79
CA ARG A 212 12.41 4.11 2.83
C ARG A 212 11.69 2.93 2.18
N GLN A 213 11.69 2.86 0.86
CA GLN A 213 11.01 1.82 0.11
C GLN A 213 11.86 1.33 -1.06
N ARG A 214 12.04 0.02 -1.17
CA ARG A 214 12.64 -0.62 -2.35
C ARG A 214 11.63 -0.59 -3.50
N LEU A 215 11.97 0.06 -4.61
CA LEU A 215 11.14 0.07 -5.80
C LEU A 215 11.56 -1.02 -6.78
N TYR A 216 10.57 -1.70 -7.33
CA TYR A 216 10.74 -2.77 -8.29
C TYR A 216 10.32 -2.32 -9.70
N SER A 217 11.11 -2.67 -10.71
CA SER A 217 10.68 -2.57 -12.11
C SER A 217 9.63 -3.65 -12.41
N VAL A 218 8.91 -3.48 -13.51
CA VAL A 218 7.92 -4.48 -13.96
C VAL A 218 8.57 -5.85 -14.20
N ASP A 219 9.80 -5.86 -14.74
CA ASP A 219 10.53 -7.11 -15.00
C ASP A 219 10.90 -7.82 -13.69
N GLU A 220 11.42 -7.07 -12.67
CA GLU A 220 11.70 -7.62 -11.34
C GLU A 220 10.43 -8.14 -10.64
N LEU A 221 9.30 -7.44 -10.78
CA LEU A 221 8.01 -7.91 -10.25
C LEU A 221 7.56 -9.20 -10.95
N GLY A 222 7.81 -9.32 -12.27
CA GLY A 222 7.56 -10.56 -13.02
C GLY A 222 8.37 -11.73 -12.47
N GLU A 223 9.67 -11.54 -12.25
CA GLU A 223 10.57 -12.54 -11.66
C GLU A 223 10.14 -12.92 -10.22
N LEU A 224 9.74 -11.95 -9.41
CA LEU A 224 9.24 -12.21 -8.05
C LEU A 224 7.96 -13.05 -8.08
N TYR A 225 6.98 -12.72 -8.92
CA TYR A 225 5.77 -13.52 -9.07
C TYR A 225 6.08 -14.95 -9.56
N GLU A 226 6.94 -15.11 -10.57
CA GLU A 226 7.34 -16.43 -11.08
C GLU A 226 8.02 -17.28 -9.99
N SER A 227 8.86 -16.65 -9.14
CA SER A 227 9.56 -17.33 -8.06
C SER A 227 8.63 -17.94 -7.00
N VAL A 228 7.37 -17.52 -6.94
CA VAL A 228 6.35 -18.01 -5.98
C VAL A 228 5.17 -18.73 -6.67
N GLY A 229 5.31 -19.10 -7.94
CA GLY A 229 4.28 -19.84 -8.69
C GLY A 229 3.12 -18.99 -9.14
N MET A 230 3.36 -17.73 -9.41
CA MET A 230 2.41 -16.77 -9.98
C MET A 230 2.95 -16.20 -11.30
N ASN A 231 2.08 -15.56 -12.07
CA ASN A 231 2.47 -14.84 -13.27
C ASN A 231 2.06 -13.36 -13.15
N LEU A 232 2.92 -12.45 -13.63
CA LEU A 232 2.52 -11.07 -13.88
C LEU A 232 1.56 -11.05 -15.07
N ALA A 233 0.29 -10.72 -14.84
CA ALA A 233 -0.75 -10.78 -15.85
C ALA A 233 -0.94 -9.45 -16.58
N ASN A 234 -1.00 -8.35 -15.82
CA ASN A 234 -1.21 -7.02 -16.38
C ASN A 234 -0.48 -5.94 -15.57
N VAL A 235 -0.20 -4.83 -16.25
CA VAL A 235 0.18 -3.57 -15.62
C VAL A 235 -0.83 -2.51 -16.06
N PHE A 236 -1.37 -1.77 -15.10
CA PHE A 236 -2.35 -0.73 -15.37
C PHE A 236 -1.78 0.63 -15.00
N ARG A 237 -2.21 1.64 -15.73
CA ARG A 237 -2.09 3.03 -15.34
C ARG A 237 -3.39 3.51 -14.71
N GLY A 238 -3.35 4.59 -13.96
CA GLY A 238 -4.44 5.09 -13.12
C GLY A 238 -5.87 5.17 -13.71
N ASN A 239 -6.06 4.83 -15.00
CA ASN A 239 -7.37 4.76 -15.65
C ASN A 239 -7.93 3.32 -15.81
N GLY A 240 -7.32 2.33 -15.16
CA GLY A 240 -7.78 0.94 -15.13
C GLY A 240 -7.64 0.15 -16.44
N LYS A 241 -6.96 0.68 -17.47
CA LYS A 241 -6.69 -0.06 -18.72
C LYS A 241 -5.30 -0.66 -18.68
N PRO A 242 -5.13 -1.95 -19.09
CA PRO A 242 -3.81 -2.56 -19.21
C PRO A 242 -2.93 -1.75 -20.16
N ARG A 243 -1.81 -1.26 -19.68
CA ARG A 243 -0.83 -0.49 -20.46
C ARG A 243 0.52 -0.50 -19.75
N PRO A 244 1.65 -0.49 -20.47
CA PRO A 244 2.95 -0.35 -19.85
C PRO A 244 3.04 0.97 -19.06
N PRO A 245 3.82 0.99 -17.96
CA PRO A 245 4.05 2.19 -17.18
C PRO A 245 4.69 3.29 -18.03
N LYS A 246 4.53 4.54 -17.58
CA LYS A 246 5.20 5.71 -18.14
C LYS A 246 5.85 6.52 -17.03
N ASP A 247 6.90 7.22 -17.36
CA ASP A 247 7.61 8.16 -16.47
C ASP A 247 6.76 9.32 -15.94
N SER A 248 5.64 9.63 -16.61
CA SER A 248 4.73 10.71 -16.21
C SER A 248 3.73 10.35 -15.11
N GLN A 249 3.83 9.16 -14.52
CA GLN A 249 2.91 8.67 -13.49
C GLN A 249 3.67 8.13 -12.29
N PHE A 250 3.37 8.69 -11.12
CA PHE A 250 4.01 8.28 -9.86
C PHE A 250 3.65 6.85 -9.47
N GLU A 251 2.45 6.40 -9.79
CA GLU A 251 1.94 5.07 -9.40
C GLU A 251 1.64 4.18 -10.59
N VAL A 252 1.81 2.89 -10.38
CA VAL A 252 1.37 1.82 -11.27
C VAL A 252 0.58 0.78 -10.49
N PHE A 253 -0.37 0.13 -11.16
CA PHE A 253 -1.05 -1.05 -10.63
C PHE A 253 -0.53 -2.28 -11.35
N VAL A 254 -0.22 -3.32 -10.58
CA VAL A 254 0.34 -4.57 -11.10
C VAL A 254 -0.55 -5.73 -10.68
N GLU A 255 -0.99 -6.51 -11.66
CA GLU A 255 -1.80 -7.70 -11.45
C GLU A 255 -0.94 -8.96 -11.55
N GLY A 256 -0.94 -9.75 -10.47
CA GLY A 256 -0.44 -11.12 -10.43
C GLY A 256 -1.59 -12.13 -10.49
N ARG A 257 -1.36 -13.30 -11.09
CA ARG A 257 -2.30 -14.41 -11.13
C ARG A 257 -1.63 -15.69 -10.65
N LYS A 258 -2.29 -16.40 -9.73
CA LYS A 258 -1.85 -17.72 -9.30
C LYS A 258 -2.18 -18.76 -10.38
N THR A 259 -1.19 -19.54 -10.77
CA THR A 259 -1.31 -20.63 -11.74
C THR A 259 -1.96 -21.87 -11.14
#